data_0f11d50b06b20236be899105d606729e
#
_entry.id   0f11d50b06b20236be899105d606729e
#
_cell.length_a   1.000
_cell.length_b   1.000
_cell.length_c   1.000
_cell.angle_alpha   90.00
_cell.angle_beta   90.00
_cell.angle_gamma   90.00
#
_symmetry.space_group_name_H-M   'P 1'
#
loop_
_entity.id
_entity.type
_entity.pdbx_description
1 polymer ?
#
loop_
_entity_poly.entity_id
_entity_poly.type
_entity_poly.pdbx_seq_one_letter_code
_entity_poly.pdbx_strand_id
1 'polypeptide(L)'
;MKTIRLVFLLFISSIYSQKIDFSLNAVDEQNLYDHSRNIANSSTLWLAGEINTPESSCKALYIKYSQSSLFKKINNKHWVLPNLQFGLMPSNNLMLSGNFFGMHLKKDILQISGGGIHYLGGENQDWIISFQKSALNGLNDFRLVSTSLSINKRVKKSFYYYFLGIGSCDFSFTSYIDSSELPKKFDRSLTYLKLEVLIPYKDFDLTFSSNISSKNQLFQLGLAKGF
;
A
#
# COMPACT_ATOMS: atom_id res chain seq x y z
N MET A 1 -24.84 11.06 11.31
CA MET A 1 -25.22 11.19 9.87
C MET A 1 -24.11 11.70 8.95
N LYS A 2 -23.33 12.76 9.29
CA LYS A 2 -22.26 13.27 8.40
C LYS A 2 -21.12 12.29 8.14
N THR A 3 -20.74 11.47 9.14
CA THR A 3 -19.66 10.46 9.04
C THR A 3 -20.00 9.32 8.08
N ILE A 4 -21.27 8.88 8.07
CA ILE A 4 -21.76 7.85 7.14
C ILE A 4 -21.66 8.36 5.69
N ARG A 5 -21.92 9.65 5.44
CA ARG A 5 -21.79 10.26 4.11
C ARG A 5 -20.34 10.29 3.62
N LEU A 6 -19.36 10.53 4.51
CA LEU A 6 -17.95 10.53 4.15
C LEU A 6 -17.44 9.11 3.79
N VAL A 7 -17.83 8.11 4.58
CA VAL A 7 -17.54 6.70 4.30
C VAL A 7 -18.19 6.28 2.98
N PHE A 8 -19.43 6.69 2.75
CA PHE A 8 -20.17 6.37 1.52
C PHE A 8 -19.55 7.05 0.28
N LEU A 9 -19.04 8.28 0.41
CA LEU A 9 -18.29 8.97 -0.65
C LEU A 9 -16.97 8.27 -1.02
N LEU A 10 -16.23 7.74 -0.03
CA LEU A 10 -15.03 6.96 -0.25
C LEU A 10 -15.34 5.62 -0.94
N PHE A 11 -16.46 4.98 -0.61
CA PHE A 11 -16.92 3.77 -1.29
C PHE A 11 -17.39 4.04 -2.73
N ILE A 12 -18.10 5.12 -2.97
CA ILE A 12 -18.58 5.48 -4.33
C ILE A 12 -17.37 5.78 -5.24
N SER A 13 -16.34 6.44 -4.75
CA SER A 13 -15.12 6.69 -5.55
C SER A 13 -14.41 5.40 -5.94
N SER A 14 -14.49 4.33 -5.15
CA SER A 14 -13.94 3.03 -5.51
C SER A 14 -14.70 2.33 -6.65
N ILE A 15 -16.00 2.56 -6.79
CA ILE A 15 -16.80 2.00 -7.88
C ILE A 15 -16.44 2.65 -9.23
N TYR A 16 -16.07 3.93 -9.25
CA TYR A 16 -15.59 4.63 -10.45
C TYR A 16 -14.11 4.32 -10.81
N SER A 17 -13.38 3.65 -9.94
CA SER A 17 -11.95 3.36 -10.08
C SER A 17 -11.63 2.16 -10.99
N GLN A 18 -12.60 1.55 -11.67
CA GLN A 18 -12.42 0.32 -12.46
C GLN A 18 -11.58 0.46 -13.75
N LYS A 19 -10.66 1.43 -13.80
CA LYS A 19 -9.78 1.63 -14.97
C LYS A 19 -8.36 1.13 -14.75
N ILE A 20 -8.13 0.33 -13.71
CA ILE A 20 -6.81 -0.29 -13.47
C ILE A 20 -6.54 -1.30 -14.58
N ASP A 21 -5.35 -1.25 -15.13
CA ASP A 21 -4.94 -2.10 -16.25
C ASP A 21 -3.49 -2.58 -16.00
N PHE A 22 -3.37 -3.81 -15.54
CA PHE A 22 -2.09 -4.47 -15.29
C PHE A 22 -1.53 -5.17 -16.54
N SER A 23 -2.20 -5.04 -17.70
CA SER A 23 -1.77 -5.69 -18.92
C SER A 23 -0.37 -5.26 -19.34
N LEU A 24 0.49 -6.22 -19.61
CA LEU A 24 1.83 -6.00 -20.16
C LEU A 24 1.80 -5.80 -21.67
N ASN A 25 0.76 -6.29 -22.37
CA ASN A 25 0.61 -6.22 -23.81
C ASN A 25 0.19 -4.82 -24.35
N ALA A 26 0.22 -3.80 -23.50
CA ALA A 26 -0.16 -2.43 -23.86
C ALA A 26 0.97 -1.66 -24.57
N VAL A 27 2.13 -2.26 -24.76
CA VAL A 27 3.33 -1.66 -25.36
C VAL A 27 3.97 -2.60 -26.37
N ASP A 28 4.78 -2.04 -27.27
CA ASP A 28 5.58 -2.80 -28.21
C ASP A 28 6.60 -3.68 -27.47
N GLU A 29 6.96 -4.80 -28.08
CA GLU A 29 7.83 -5.80 -27.49
C GLU A 29 9.16 -5.22 -26.98
N GLN A 30 9.78 -4.30 -27.75
CA GLN A 30 11.03 -3.62 -27.37
C GLN A 30 10.97 -2.84 -26.05
N ASN A 31 9.77 -2.39 -25.63
CA ASN A 31 9.56 -1.63 -24.40
C ASN A 31 8.98 -2.47 -23.25
N LEU A 32 8.76 -3.76 -23.48
CA LEU A 32 8.04 -4.64 -22.57
C LEU A 32 8.74 -4.76 -21.21
N TYR A 33 10.06 -4.88 -21.17
CA TYR A 33 10.83 -4.96 -19.93
C TYR A 33 10.71 -3.68 -19.08
N ASP A 34 10.90 -2.50 -19.69
CA ASP A 34 10.80 -1.23 -18.94
C ASP A 34 9.38 -0.95 -18.49
N HIS A 35 8.40 -1.34 -19.28
CA HIS A 35 6.99 -1.27 -18.93
C HIS A 35 6.66 -2.16 -17.73
N SER A 36 7.07 -3.43 -17.77
CA SER A 36 6.89 -4.39 -16.67
C SER A 36 7.56 -3.90 -15.38
N ARG A 37 8.75 -3.31 -15.50
CA ARG A 37 9.45 -2.71 -14.36
C ARG A 37 8.69 -1.53 -13.75
N ASN A 38 8.07 -0.67 -14.57
CA ASN A 38 7.26 0.44 -14.09
C ASN A 38 6.01 -0.05 -13.34
N ILE A 39 5.33 -1.06 -13.88
CA ILE A 39 4.18 -1.72 -13.21
C ILE A 39 4.62 -2.34 -11.88
N ALA A 40 5.72 -3.10 -11.89
CA ALA A 40 6.26 -3.75 -10.70
C ALA A 40 6.64 -2.74 -9.60
N ASN A 41 7.37 -1.67 -9.94
CA ASN A 41 7.73 -0.60 -8.98
C ASN A 41 6.50 0.07 -8.37
N SER A 42 5.50 0.38 -9.18
CA SER A 42 4.26 1.02 -8.74
C SER A 42 3.44 0.11 -7.82
N SER A 43 3.31 -1.16 -8.20
CA SER A 43 2.63 -2.18 -7.40
C SER A 43 3.35 -2.44 -6.08
N THR A 44 4.70 -2.45 -6.09
CA THR A 44 5.52 -2.61 -4.89
C THR A 44 5.32 -1.47 -3.90
N LEU A 45 5.30 -0.20 -4.36
CA LEU A 45 4.99 0.95 -3.50
C LEU A 45 3.58 0.87 -2.90
N TRP A 46 2.62 0.37 -3.66
CA TRP A 46 1.27 0.17 -3.17
C TRP A 46 1.20 -0.93 -2.11
N LEU A 47 1.87 -2.07 -2.33
CA LEU A 47 1.95 -3.18 -1.38
C LEU A 47 2.70 -2.82 -0.09
N ALA A 48 3.57 -1.81 -0.12
CA ALA A 48 4.29 -1.28 1.04
C ALA A 48 3.44 -0.38 1.95
N GLY A 49 2.14 -0.24 1.67
CA GLY A 49 1.22 0.49 2.55
C GLY A 49 1.15 -0.15 3.94
N GLU A 50 1.18 0.66 4.99
CA GLU A 50 1.21 0.23 6.39
C GLU A 50 0.03 0.80 7.17
N ILE A 51 -0.28 0.13 8.31
CA ILE A 51 -1.17 0.69 9.32
C ILE A 51 -0.30 1.44 10.33
N ASN A 52 -0.52 2.74 10.45
CA ASN A 52 0.01 3.51 11.55
C ASN A 52 -1.12 3.81 12.53
N THR A 53 -0.79 3.75 13.81
CA THR A 53 -1.74 3.99 14.89
C THR A 53 -1.40 5.29 15.61
N PRO A 54 -2.40 6.03 16.15
CA PRO A 54 -2.12 7.08 17.12
C PRO A 54 -1.42 6.48 18.34
N GLU A 55 -0.92 7.36 19.21
CA GLU A 55 -0.25 6.98 20.44
C GLU A 55 -1.06 5.93 21.22
N SER A 56 -0.33 4.99 21.87
CA SER A 56 -0.85 3.77 22.51
C SER A 56 -2.33 3.85 22.90
N SER A 57 -3.17 3.59 21.94
CA SER A 57 -4.58 3.39 22.23
C SER A 57 -4.70 2.01 22.87
N CYS A 58 -5.49 1.88 23.93
CA CYS A 58 -5.83 0.60 24.55
C CYS A 58 -6.59 -0.35 23.60
N LYS A 59 -6.52 -0.12 22.30
CA LYS A 59 -7.26 -0.84 21.29
C LYS A 59 -6.42 -1.99 20.75
N ALA A 60 -6.99 -3.18 20.82
CA ALA A 60 -6.30 -4.40 20.40
C ALA A 60 -6.40 -4.67 18.90
N LEU A 61 -7.45 -4.18 18.24
CA LEU A 61 -7.73 -4.44 16.83
C LEU A 61 -7.87 -3.13 16.05
N TYR A 62 -7.29 -3.08 14.86
CA TYR A 62 -7.41 -1.99 13.90
C TYR A 62 -7.87 -2.49 12.55
N ILE A 63 -8.71 -1.72 11.90
CA ILE A 63 -9.10 -1.93 10.50
C ILE A 63 -8.85 -0.61 9.77
N LYS A 64 -8.10 -0.66 8.66
CA LYS A 64 -7.84 0.49 7.78
C LYS A 64 -8.29 0.17 6.37
N TYR A 65 -9.16 0.97 5.83
CA TYR A 65 -9.45 1.02 4.40
C TYR A 65 -8.76 2.24 3.80
N SER A 66 -8.13 2.08 2.66
CA SER A 66 -7.46 3.18 1.98
C SER A 66 -7.53 3.07 0.47
N GLN A 67 -7.40 4.20 -0.19
CA GLN A 67 -7.27 4.31 -1.64
C GLN A 67 -5.95 4.99 -1.98
N SER A 68 -5.18 4.34 -2.82
CA SER A 68 -3.89 4.82 -3.29
C SER A 68 -3.99 5.28 -4.73
N SER A 69 -3.48 6.47 -5.04
CA SER A 69 -3.40 6.99 -6.38
C SER A 69 -1.95 7.19 -6.80
N LEU A 70 -1.59 6.67 -7.98
CA LEU A 70 -0.30 6.92 -8.60
C LEU A 70 -0.31 8.27 -9.30
N PHE A 71 0.74 9.05 -9.10
CA PHE A 71 0.90 10.32 -9.81
C PHE A 71 1.10 10.10 -11.31
N LYS A 72 1.92 9.10 -11.66
CA LYS A 72 2.21 8.74 -13.06
C LYS A 72 1.13 7.82 -13.62
N LYS A 73 0.68 8.11 -14.84
CA LYS A 73 -0.23 7.21 -15.57
C LYS A 73 0.51 5.93 -15.97
N ILE A 74 -0.17 4.79 -15.85
CA ILE A 74 0.23 3.50 -16.39
C ILE A 74 -0.84 3.07 -17.40
N ASN A 75 -0.45 2.61 -18.57
CA ASN A 75 -1.36 2.27 -19.66
C ASN A 75 -2.33 3.43 -20.01
N ASN A 76 -1.82 4.68 -19.99
CA ASN A 76 -2.60 5.90 -20.18
C ASN A 76 -3.74 6.12 -19.16
N LYS A 77 -3.71 5.40 -18.04
CA LYS A 77 -4.75 5.45 -16.98
C LYS A 77 -4.14 5.89 -15.65
N HIS A 78 -4.89 6.67 -14.89
CA HIS A 78 -4.59 6.90 -13.48
C HIS A 78 -5.07 5.69 -12.68
N TRP A 79 -4.15 5.03 -11.99
CA TRP A 79 -4.52 3.94 -11.11
C TRP A 79 -5.01 4.48 -9.78
N VAL A 80 -6.15 3.97 -9.35
CA VAL A 80 -6.66 4.14 -7.99
C VAL A 80 -6.82 2.75 -7.40
N LEU A 81 -5.97 2.43 -6.45
CA LEU A 81 -5.76 1.10 -5.91
C LEU A 81 -6.32 1.05 -4.48
N PRO A 82 -7.38 0.29 -4.24
CA PRO A 82 -7.92 0.09 -2.89
C PRO A 82 -7.02 -0.85 -2.08
N ASN A 83 -7.03 -0.67 -0.76
CA ASN A 83 -6.34 -1.55 0.17
C ASN A 83 -7.17 -1.69 1.45
N LEU A 84 -7.28 -2.93 1.96
CA LEU A 84 -7.89 -3.25 3.22
C LEU A 84 -6.85 -3.91 4.11
N GLN A 85 -6.61 -3.32 5.27
CA GLN A 85 -5.58 -3.75 6.21
C GLN A 85 -6.19 -3.98 7.59
N PHE A 86 -5.65 -4.97 8.28
CA PHE A 86 -6.00 -5.34 9.66
C PHE A 86 -4.74 -5.25 10.50
N GLY A 87 -4.87 -4.75 11.72
CA GLY A 87 -3.80 -4.70 12.71
C GLY A 87 -4.29 -5.29 14.03
N LEU A 88 -3.49 -6.18 14.62
CA LEU A 88 -3.70 -6.74 15.94
C LEU A 88 -2.52 -6.35 16.83
N MET A 89 -2.79 -5.77 17.99
CA MET A 89 -1.76 -5.41 18.99
C MET A 89 -1.78 -6.40 20.15
N PRO A 90 -0.96 -7.46 20.09
CA PRO A 90 -0.83 -8.42 21.19
C PRO A 90 -0.11 -7.83 22.40
N SER A 91 0.64 -6.76 22.22
CA SER A 91 1.26 -5.97 23.29
C SER A 91 1.39 -4.51 22.89
N ASN A 92 1.73 -3.63 23.85
CA ASN A 92 1.89 -2.21 23.58
C ASN A 92 3.00 -1.88 22.57
N ASN A 93 3.98 -2.78 22.41
CA ASN A 93 5.15 -2.57 21.57
C ASN A 93 5.13 -3.38 20.28
N LEU A 94 4.12 -4.22 20.07
CA LEU A 94 4.07 -5.12 18.93
C LEU A 94 2.70 -5.04 18.26
N MET A 95 2.70 -4.85 16.96
CA MET A 95 1.50 -4.98 16.12
C MET A 95 1.76 -6.00 15.02
N LEU A 96 0.85 -6.93 14.87
CA LEU A 96 0.75 -7.83 13.72
C LEU A 96 -0.22 -7.22 12.72
N SER A 97 0.15 -7.18 11.45
CA SER A 97 -0.72 -6.68 10.40
C SER A 97 -1.02 -7.74 9.35
N GLY A 98 -2.17 -7.60 8.72
CA GLY A 98 -2.54 -8.35 7.52
C GLY A 98 -3.14 -7.41 6.49
N ASN A 99 -2.89 -7.68 5.22
CA ASN A 99 -3.60 -7.07 4.10
C ASN A 99 -4.24 -8.18 3.26
N PHE A 100 -5.50 -8.00 2.98
CA PHE A 100 -6.24 -8.91 2.13
C PHE A 100 -7.26 -8.11 1.33
N PHE A 101 -7.17 -8.20 0.01
CA PHE A 101 -8.09 -7.53 -0.87
C PHE A 101 -8.23 -8.32 -2.18
N GLY A 102 -9.44 -8.39 -2.70
CA GLY A 102 -9.73 -9.01 -3.99
C GLY A 102 -10.72 -8.19 -4.79
N MET A 103 -10.50 -8.06 -6.09
CA MET A 103 -11.44 -7.42 -7.01
C MET A 103 -11.37 -8.03 -8.39
N HIS A 104 -12.52 -8.04 -9.08
CA HIS A 104 -12.58 -8.39 -10.48
C HIS A 104 -12.18 -7.19 -11.34
N LEU A 105 -11.18 -7.39 -12.19
CA LEU A 105 -10.85 -6.52 -13.31
C LEU A 105 -11.49 -7.08 -14.59
N LYS A 106 -11.45 -6.34 -15.67
CA LYS A 106 -12.09 -6.78 -16.93
C LYS A 106 -11.67 -8.17 -17.40
N LYS A 107 -10.38 -8.52 -17.21
CA LYS A 107 -9.78 -9.79 -17.68
C LYS A 107 -9.11 -10.58 -16.56
N ASP A 108 -8.93 -10.00 -15.38
CA ASP A 108 -8.13 -10.53 -14.28
C ASP A 108 -8.94 -10.58 -12.99
N ILE A 109 -8.48 -11.40 -12.06
CA ILE A 109 -8.95 -11.42 -10.68
C ILE A 109 -7.77 -10.96 -9.82
N LEU A 110 -7.72 -9.66 -9.54
CA LEU A 110 -6.70 -9.10 -8.67
C LEU A 110 -6.86 -9.62 -7.25
N GLN A 111 -5.82 -10.20 -6.70
CA GLN A 111 -5.77 -10.64 -5.30
C GLN A 111 -4.51 -10.13 -4.63
N ILE A 112 -4.68 -9.45 -3.49
CA ILE A 112 -3.61 -9.07 -2.60
C ILE A 112 -3.72 -9.90 -1.34
N SER A 113 -2.60 -10.42 -0.90
CA SER A 113 -2.47 -11.06 0.40
C SER A 113 -1.12 -10.72 1.00
N GLY A 114 -1.09 -10.49 2.30
CA GLY A 114 0.17 -10.22 2.97
C GLY A 114 0.00 -10.12 4.47
N GLY A 115 1.14 -9.99 5.15
CA GLY A 115 1.21 -9.79 6.59
C GLY A 115 2.50 -9.12 6.99
N GLY A 116 2.52 -8.58 8.19
CA GLY A 116 3.67 -7.88 8.71
C GLY A 116 3.71 -7.85 10.23
N ILE A 117 4.87 -7.45 10.70
CA ILE A 117 5.17 -7.24 12.11
C ILE A 117 5.70 -5.81 12.25
N HIS A 118 5.14 -5.07 13.21
CA HIS A 118 5.55 -3.70 13.50
C HIS A 118 5.97 -3.62 14.97
N TYR A 119 7.19 -3.18 15.20
CA TYR A 119 7.70 -2.91 16.53
C TYR A 119 7.61 -1.42 16.83
N LEU A 120 6.98 -1.08 17.94
CA LEU A 120 6.84 0.28 18.43
C LEU A 120 7.83 0.51 19.57
N GLY A 121 8.89 1.27 19.30
CA GLY A 121 10.01 1.53 20.22
C GLY A 121 10.12 3.00 20.60
N GLY A 122 11.09 3.31 21.48
CA GLY A 122 11.28 4.63 22.08
C GLY A 122 10.49 4.83 23.37
N GLU A 123 10.82 5.86 24.13
CA GLU A 123 10.15 6.15 25.41
C GLU A 123 8.65 6.37 25.26
N ASN A 124 8.24 6.99 24.16
CA ASN A 124 6.83 7.27 23.82
C ASN A 124 6.31 6.39 22.68
N GLN A 125 7.00 5.28 22.38
CA GLN A 125 6.67 4.41 21.23
C GLN A 125 6.62 5.21 19.91
N ASP A 126 7.47 6.20 19.79
CA ASP A 126 7.50 7.14 18.66
C ASP A 126 8.27 6.61 17.46
N TRP A 127 9.02 5.52 17.60
CA TRP A 127 9.67 4.81 16.52
C TRP A 127 8.89 3.57 16.15
N ILE A 128 8.64 3.39 14.87
CA ILE A 128 7.95 2.24 14.31
C ILE A 128 8.87 1.58 13.29
N ILE A 129 9.27 0.35 13.59
CA ILE A 129 10.04 -0.49 12.66
C ILE A 129 9.08 -1.54 12.13
N SER A 130 8.91 -1.60 10.81
CA SER A 130 7.94 -2.47 10.15
C SER A 130 8.63 -3.43 9.20
N PHE A 131 8.26 -4.69 9.28
CA PHE A 131 8.62 -5.72 8.31
C PHE A 131 7.34 -6.33 7.76
N GLN A 132 7.18 -6.32 6.43
CA GLN A 132 5.99 -6.85 5.78
C GLN A 132 6.37 -7.70 4.56
N LYS A 133 5.54 -8.70 4.29
CA LYS A 133 5.59 -9.46 3.04
C LYS A 133 4.22 -9.50 2.42
N SER A 134 4.12 -9.11 1.16
CA SER A 134 2.87 -9.02 0.43
C SER A 134 3.01 -9.62 -0.97
N ALA A 135 1.92 -10.15 -1.48
CA ALA A 135 1.85 -10.72 -2.81
C ALA A 135 0.66 -10.17 -3.58
N LEU A 136 0.89 -9.93 -4.86
CA LEU A 136 -0.09 -9.59 -5.87
C LEU A 136 -0.26 -10.78 -6.80
N ASN A 137 -1.42 -11.39 -6.79
CA ASN A 137 -1.73 -12.62 -7.50
C ASN A 137 -3.00 -12.46 -8.35
N GLY A 138 -3.34 -13.51 -9.13
CA GLY A 138 -4.58 -13.58 -9.90
C GLY A 138 -4.58 -12.76 -11.19
N LEU A 139 -3.46 -12.16 -11.57
CA LEU A 139 -3.27 -11.51 -12.86
C LEU A 139 -2.84 -12.54 -13.90
N ASN A 140 -3.31 -12.37 -15.15
CA ASN A 140 -2.97 -13.29 -16.25
C ASN A 140 -1.53 -13.11 -16.73
N ASP A 141 -0.98 -11.91 -16.64
CA ASP A 141 0.31 -11.58 -17.26
C ASP A 141 1.49 -11.77 -16.30
N PHE A 142 1.27 -11.63 -14.98
CA PHE A 142 2.36 -11.73 -14.01
C PHE A 142 1.90 -11.96 -12.56
N ARG A 143 2.86 -12.30 -11.72
CA ARG A 143 2.79 -12.33 -10.26
C ARG A 143 3.87 -11.44 -9.67
N LEU A 144 3.59 -10.77 -8.56
CA LEU A 144 4.55 -9.97 -7.80
C LEU A 144 4.56 -10.38 -6.32
N VAL A 145 5.74 -10.58 -5.76
CA VAL A 145 5.92 -10.75 -4.32
C VAL A 145 6.87 -9.66 -3.84
N SER A 146 6.51 -8.97 -2.79
CA SER A 146 7.29 -7.88 -2.20
C SER A 146 7.54 -8.12 -0.72
N THR A 147 8.76 -7.85 -0.27
CA THR A 147 9.14 -7.80 1.13
C THR A 147 9.61 -6.39 1.43
N SER A 148 9.03 -5.73 2.42
CA SER A 148 9.36 -4.35 2.80
C SER A 148 9.89 -4.27 4.23
N LEU A 149 10.87 -3.40 4.42
CA LEU A 149 11.37 -2.97 5.70
C LEU A 149 11.28 -1.45 5.76
N SER A 150 10.72 -0.90 6.82
CA SER A 150 10.64 0.54 7.02
C SER A 150 10.92 0.96 8.45
N ILE A 151 11.40 2.19 8.61
CA ILE A 151 11.53 2.87 9.89
C ILE A 151 10.81 4.20 9.77
N ASN A 152 9.87 4.43 10.68
CA ASN A 152 9.06 5.64 10.74
C ASN A 152 9.18 6.27 12.13
N LYS A 153 9.26 7.60 12.17
CA LYS A 153 9.14 8.37 13.40
C LYS A 153 7.77 9.01 13.49
N ARG A 154 7.05 8.77 14.57
CA ARG A 154 5.79 9.40 14.89
C ARG A 154 6.07 10.69 15.69
N VAL A 155 5.45 11.79 15.28
CA VAL A 155 5.51 13.06 15.98
C VAL A 155 4.09 13.54 16.25
N LYS A 156 3.75 13.74 17.51
CA LYS A 156 2.45 14.28 17.93
C LYS A 156 2.46 15.80 17.85
N LYS A 157 1.42 16.37 17.25
CA LYS A 157 1.16 17.81 17.22
C LYS A 157 -0.29 18.04 17.57
N SER A 158 -0.57 18.80 18.63
CA SER A 158 -1.91 19.21 19.05
C SER A 158 -3.00 18.12 18.83
N PHE A 159 -3.66 18.10 17.68
CA PHE A 159 -4.77 17.19 17.35
C PHE A 159 -4.47 16.19 16.23
N TYR A 160 -3.23 16.10 15.73
CA TYR A 160 -2.83 15.19 14.65
C TYR A 160 -1.43 14.62 14.85
N TYR A 161 -1.12 13.56 14.12
CA TYR A 161 0.18 12.89 14.15
C TYR A 161 0.81 12.94 12.77
N TYR A 162 2.14 13.20 12.74
CA TYR A 162 2.97 12.98 11.55
C TYR A 162 3.74 11.69 11.70
N PHE A 163 3.92 11.03 10.58
CA PHE A 163 4.85 9.92 10.45
C PHE A 163 5.82 10.26 9.33
N LEU A 164 7.09 10.27 9.67
CA LEU A 164 8.18 10.52 8.74
C LEU A 164 9.05 9.27 8.71
N GLY A 165 9.30 8.71 7.55
CA GLY A 165 10.04 7.48 7.48
C GLY A 165 10.75 7.24 6.16
N ILE A 166 11.56 6.21 6.19
CA ILE A 166 12.24 5.64 5.04
C ILE A 166 11.98 4.14 5.01
N GLY A 167 11.80 3.61 3.81
CA GLY A 167 11.63 2.17 3.61
C GLY A 167 12.35 1.66 2.39
N SER A 168 12.58 0.37 2.39
CA SER A 168 13.09 -0.40 1.26
C SER A 168 12.19 -1.59 1.00
N CYS A 169 11.96 -1.88 -0.26
CA CYS A 169 11.21 -3.04 -0.71
C CYS A 169 12.10 -3.86 -1.65
N ASP A 170 12.24 -5.13 -1.36
CA ASP A 170 12.76 -6.11 -2.31
C ASP A 170 11.57 -6.83 -2.94
N PHE A 171 11.53 -6.91 -4.26
CA PHE A 171 10.44 -7.58 -4.94
C PHE A 171 10.92 -8.55 -6.01
N SER A 172 10.15 -9.62 -6.18
CA SER A 172 10.28 -10.62 -7.23
C SER A 172 9.08 -10.54 -8.15
N PHE A 173 9.34 -10.30 -9.42
CA PHE A 173 8.36 -10.28 -10.50
C PHE A 173 8.50 -11.55 -11.33
N THR A 174 7.40 -12.25 -11.57
CA THR A 174 7.36 -13.44 -12.41
C THR A 174 6.38 -13.21 -13.55
N SER A 175 6.87 -13.20 -14.78
CA SER A 175 6.05 -13.06 -15.99
C SER A 175 5.46 -14.41 -16.40
N TYR A 176 4.23 -14.37 -16.89
CA TYR A 176 3.55 -15.50 -17.55
C TYR A 176 3.53 -15.35 -19.07
N ILE A 177 4.01 -14.21 -19.58
CA ILE A 177 4.12 -13.95 -21.02
C ILE A 177 5.45 -14.53 -21.52
N ASP A 178 5.38 -15.28 -22.61
CA ASP A 178 6.57 -15.72 -23.33
C ASP A 178 7.00 -14.61 -24.30
N SER A 179 8.14 -14.00 -24.03
CA SER A 179 8.77 -12.97 -24.87
C SER A 179 10.29 -13.06 -24.75
N SER A 180 11.00 -12.81 -25.82
CA SER A 180 12.47 -12.75 -25.83
C SER A 180 13.01 -11.54 -25.04
N GLU A 181 12.23 -10.46 -24.95
CA GLU A 181 12.61 -9.19 -24.34
C GLU A 181 12.29 -9.11 -22.83
N LEU A 182 11.44 -10.00 -22.32
CA LEU A 182 11.04 -10.02 -20.92
C LEU A 182 11.52 -11.32 -20.27
N PRO A 183 12.47 -11.26 -19.29
CA PRO A 183 12.86 -12.44 -18.55
C PRO A 183 11.68 -13.00 -17.77
N LYS A 184 11.56 -14.33 -17.69
CA LYS A 184 10.49 -15.00 -16.93
C LYS A 184 10.44 -14.57 -15.47
N LYS A 185 11.61 -14.19 -14.91
CA LYS A 185 11.71 -13.68 -13.54
C LYS A 185 12.78 -12.60 -13.45
N PHE A 186 12.50 -11.55 -12.69
CA PHE A 186 13.50 -10.59 -12.24
C PHE A 186 13.23 -10.13 -10.81
N ASP A 187 14.30 -9.86 -10.09
CA ASP A 187 14.29 -9.35 -8.72
C ASP A 187 14.85 -7.93 -8.70
N ARG A 188 14.29 -7.05 -7.90
CA ARG A 188 14.69 -5.65 -7.78
C ARG A 188 14.42 -5.11 -6.39
N SER A 189 15.14 -4.04 -6.06
CA SER A 189 14.95 -3.26 -4.83
C SER A 189 14.45 -1.85 -5.15
N LEU A 190 13.67 -1.30 -4.25
CA LEU A 190 13.10 0.03 -4.34
C LEU A 190 13.19 0.68 -2.97
N THR A 191 13.80 1.86 -2.88
CA THR A 191 13.80 2.69 -1.67
C THR A 191 12.81 3.83 -1.82
N TYR A 192 12.13 4.18 -0.72
CA TYR A 192 11.13 5.24 -0.71
C TYR A 192 11.17 6.04 0.60
N LEU A 193 10.78 7.31 0.50
CA LEU A 193 10.45 8.14 1.64
C LEU A 193 8.95 8.03 1.92
N LYS A 194 8.58 7.96 3.19
CA LYS A 194 7.19 7.92 3.64
C LYS A 194 6.86 9.17 4.43
N LEU A 195 5.76 9.79 4.06
CA LEU A 195 5.13 10.89 4.78
C LEU A 195 3.69 10.49 5.05
N GLU A 196 3.23 10.59 6.30
CA GLU A 196 1.83 10.36 6.63
C GLU A 196 1.35 11.37 7.66
N VAL A 197 0.12 11.83 7.50
CA VAL A 197 -0.61 12.62 8.49
C VAL A 197 -1.83 11.81 8.91
N LEU A 198 -1.99 11.62 10.22
CA LEU A 198 -3.13 10.96 10.83
C LEU A 198 -3.89 11.97 11.68
N ILE A 199 -5.17 12.12 11.42
CA ILE A 199 -6.06 13.03 12.11
C ILE A 199 -7.14 12.22 12.80
N PRO A 200 -7.11 12.06 14.14
CA PRO A 200 -8.19 11.44 14.88
C PRO A 200 -9.47 12.26 14.74
N TYR A 201 -10.55 11.60 14.37
CA TYR A 201 -11.87 12.22 14.24
C TYR A 201 -12.94 11.31 14.81
N LYS A 202 -13.41 11.59 16.03
CA LYS A 202 -14.36 10.75 16.80
C LYS A 202 -13.83 9.32 16.96
N ASP A 203 -14.53 8.34 16.39
CA ASP A 203 -14.19 6.92 16.47
C ASP A 203 -13.29 6.45 15.32
N PHE A 204 -12.87 7.36 14.44
CA PHE A 204 -12.09 7.06 13.25
C PHE A 204 -10.84 7.92 13.17
N ASP A 205 -9.85 7.42 12.46
CA ASP A 205 -8.64 8.13 12.11
C ASP A 205 -8.61 8.34 10.59
N LEU A 206 -8.52 9.60 10.17
CA LEU A 206 -8.29 9.96 8.77
C LEU A 206 -6.79 9.94 8.51
N THR A 207 -6.36 9.27 7.44
CA THR A 207 -4.94 9.18 7.08
C THR A 207 -4.71 9.70 5.68
N PHE A 208 -3.68 10.55 5.53
CA PHE A 208 -3.14 11.04 4.27
C PHE A 208 -1.69 10.63 4.21
N SER A 209 -1.30 9.81 3.26
CA SER A 209 0.09 9.41 3.15
C SER A 209 0.63 9.53 1.73
N SER A 210 1.95 9.66 1.63
CA SER A 210 2.69 9.67 0.38
C SER A 210 3.93 8.80 0.53
N ASN A 211 4.11 7.88 -0.43
CA ASN A 211 5.33 7.12 -0.60
C ASN A 211 6.04 7.63 -1.87
N ILE A 212 7.25 8.15 -1.71
CA ILE A 212 8.01 8.82 -2.77
C ILE A 212 9.27 8.02 -3.03
N SER A 213 9.40 7.47 -4.21
CA SER A 213 10.62 6.85 -4.71
C SER A 213 11.24 7.69 -5.84
N SER A 214 12.42 7.32 -6.28
CA SER A 214 13.11 8.01 -7.39
C SER A 214 12.33 8.01 -8.71
N LYS A 215 11.41 7.07 -8.90
CA LYS A 215 10.68 6.88 -10.16
C LYS A 215 9.17 7.06 -10.06
N ASN A 216 8.60 6.79 -8.88
CA ASN A 216 7.16 6.76 -8.67
C ASN A 216 6.78 7.46 -7.37
N GLN A 217 5.61 8.09 -7.40
CA GLN A 217 4.98 8.69 -6.23
C GLN A 217 3.59 8.11 -6.08
N LEU A 218 3.28 7.67 -4.88
CA LEU A 218 2.00 7.14 -4.49
C LEU A 218 1.39 8.04 -3.41
N PHE A 219 0.18 8.48 -3.62
CA PHE A 219 -0.63 9.17 -2.61
C PHE A 219 -1.70 8.24 -2.10
N GLN A 220 -1.99 8.26 -0.82
CA GLN A 220 -2.99 7.41 -0.21
C GLN A 220 -3.88 8.22 0.72
N LEU A 221 -5.17 8.02 0.60
CA LEU A 221 -6.20 8.50 1.51
C LEU A 221 -6.82 7.30 2.21
N GLY A 222 -6.90 7.34 3.52
CA GLY A 222 -7.42 6.22 4.31
C GLY A 222 -8.32 6.63 5.45
N LEU A 223 -9.09 5.66 5.90
CA LEU A 223 -9.90 5.71 7.09
C LEU A 223 -9.58 4.48 7.94
N ALA A 224 -9.17 4.70 9.18
CA ALA A 224 -8.90 3.63 10.13
C ALA A 224 -9.84 3.69 11.32
N LYS A 225 -10.09 2.55 11.94
CA LYS A 225 -10.82 2.42 13.20
C LYS A 225 -10.15 1.39 14.08
N GLY A 226 -9.96 1.75 15.35
CA GLY A 226 -9.53 0.83 16.38
C GLY A 226 -10.70 0.38 17.25
N PHE A 227 -10.64 -0.84 17.76
CA PHE A 227 -11.64 -1.50 18.63
C PHE A 227 -10.98 -2.00 19.91
#